data_b6d38ea5c81721791f802306d68ef578
#
_entry.id   b6d38ea5c81721791f802306d68ef578
#
_cell.length_a   1.000
_cell.length_b   1.000
_cell.length_c   1.000
_cell.angle_alpha   90.00
_cell.angle_beta   90.00
_cell.angle_gamma   90.00
#
_symmetry.space_group_name_H-M   'P 1'
#
loop_
_entity.id
_entity.type
_entity.pdbx_description
1 polymer ?
#
loop_
_entity_poly.entity_id
_entity_poly.type
_entity_poly.pdbx_seq_one_letter_code
_entity_poly.pdbx_strand_id
1 'polypeptide(L)' 'MSTVDEYHKLARDCLRWAARARTEEQRQQFLTLAHDWRQAALLEDVTAPSEPDPSGRA' A
#
# COMPACT_ATOMS: atom_id res chain seq x y z
N MET A 1 6.83 13.80 -4.47
CA MET A 1 6.03 12.76 -4.03
C MET A 1 6.42 11.49 -4.62
N SER A 2 6.49 10.46 -3.89
CA SER A 2 6.91 9.21 -4.43
C SER A 2 5.70 8.32 -4.66
N THR A 3 5.87 7.40 -5.58
CA THR A 3 4.81 6.44 -5.88
C THR A 3 4.47 5.61 -4.65
N VAL A 4 5.47 5.31 -3.85
CA VAL A 4 5.25 4.53 -2.64
C VAL A 4 4.35 5.29 -1.67
N ASP A 5 4.57 6.59 -1.55
CA ASP A 5 3.72 7.39 -0.69
C ASP A 5 2.28 7.36 -1.16
N GLU A 6 2.07 7.41 -2.47
CA GLU A 6 0.73 7.35 -3.00
C GLU A 6 0.08 6.00 -2.74
N TYR A 7 0.85 4.94 -2.85
CA TYR A 7 0.32 3.62 -2.55
C TYR A 7 -0.11 3.51 -1.11
N HIS A 8 0.71 4.04 -0.19
CA HIS A 8 0.34 4.01 1.22
C HIS A 8 -0.92 4.83 1.48
N LYS A 9 -1.04 5.95 0.80
CA LYS A 9 -2.20 6.79 0.97
C LYS A 9 -3.46 6.07 0.47
N LEU A 10 -3.34 5.40 -0.67
CA LEU A 10 -4.46 4.65 -1.21
C LEU A 10 -4.86 3.52 -0.29
N ALA A 11 -3.87 2.84 0.29
CA ALA A 11 -4.17 1.77 1.22
C ALA A 11 -4.93 2.30 2.42
N ARG A 12 -4.52 3.44 2.94
CA ARG A 12 -5.22 4.04 4.06
C ARG A 12 -6.63 4.43 3.70
N ASP A 13 -6.80 4.98 2.50
CA ASP A 13 -8.13 5.36 2.05
C ASP A 13 -9.02 4.13 1.96
N CYS A 14 -8.48 3.02 1.46
CA CYS A 14 -9.25 1.80 1.39
C CYS A 14 -9.67 1.32 2.76
N LEU A 15 -8.81 1.46 3.75
CA LEU A 15 -9.16 1.06 5.10
C LEU A 15 -10.29 1.91 5.65
N ARG A 16 -10.28 3.19 5.32
CA ARG A 16 -11.36 4.07 5.76
C ARG A 16 -12.67 3.69 5.09
N TRP A 17 -12.61 3.38 3.81
CA TRP A 17 -13.81 2.94 3.11
C TRP A 17 -14.31 1.62 3.68
N ALA A 18 -13.40 0.73 4.06
CA ALA A 18 -13.81 -0.52 4.67
C ALA A 18 -14.59 -0.27 5.95
N ALA A 19 -14.14 0.71 6.72
CA ALA A 19 -14.82 1.03 7.96
C ALA A 19 -16.23 1.56 7.73
N ARG A 20 -16.47 2.10 6.54
CA ARG A 20 -17.78 2.63 6.21
C ARG A 20 -18.63 1.69 5.37
N ALA A 21 -18.08 0.55 5.06
CA ALA A 21 -18.80 -0.38 4.21
C ALA A 21 -20.08 -0.83 4.89
N ARG A 22 -21.10 -1.03 4.09
CA ARG A 22 -22.38 -1.42 4.63
C ARG A 22 -22.58 -2.91 4.73
N THR A 23 -21.80 -3.66 3.97
CA THR A 23 -21.91 -5.10 4.01
C THR A 23 -20.55 -5.68 4.25
N GLU A 24 -20.54 -6.91 4.74
CA GLU A 24 -19.30 -7.60 4.97
C GLU A 24 -18.56 -7.83 3.67
N GLU A 25 -19.29 -8.08 2.60
CA GLU A 25 -18.69 -8.30 1.30
C GLU A 25 -17.93 -7.05 0.84
N GLN A 26 -18.56 -5.90 0.98
CA GLN A 26 -17.92 -4.66 0.60
C GLN A 26 -16.69 -4.40 1.45
N ARG A 27 -16.82 -4.65 2.74
CA ARG A 27 -15.70 -4.44 3.62
C ARG A 27 -14.53 -5.30 3.24
N GLN A 28 -14.79 -6.56 2.90
CA GLN A 28 -13.73 -7.46 2.49
C GLN A 28 -13.06 -6.98 1.21
N GLN A 29 -13.84 -6.45 0.28
CA GLN A 29 -13.28 -5.93 -0.94
C GLN A 29 -12.33 -4.78 -0.68
N PHE A 30 -12.72 -3.86 0.19
CA PHE A 30 -11.85 -2.74 0.51
C PHE A 30 -10.61 -3.19 1.27
N LEU A 31 -10.75 -4.17 2.14
CA LEU A 31 -9.61 -4.67 2.87
C LEU A 31 -8.63 -5.35 1.91
N THR A 32 -9.15 -6.08 0.94
CA THR A 32 -8.29 -6.70 -0.05
C THR A 32 -7.56 -5.66 -0.87
N LEU A 33 -8.26 -4.59 -1.25
CA LEU A 33 -7.62 -3.51 -1.98
C LEU A 33 -6.52 -2.86 -1.16
N ALA A 34 -6.81 -2.63 0.11
CA ALA A 34 -5.80 -2.03 0.97
C ALA A 34 -4.56 -2.91 1.05
N HIS A 35 -4.78 -4.19 1.15
CA HIS A 35 -3.68 -5.14 1.20
C HIS A 35 -2.88 -5.09 -0.10
N ASP A 36 -3.58 -5.04 -1.23
CA ASP A 36 -2.93 -5.00 -2.52
C ASP A 36 -2.09 -3.74 -2.67
N TRP A 37 -2.60 -2.61 -2.24
CA TRP A 37 -1.84 -1.37 -2.32
C TRP A 37 -0.60 -1.41 -1.44
N ARG A 38 -0.72 -2.03 -0.28
CA ARG A 38 0.42 -2.16 0.60
C ARG A 38 1.47 -3.07 -0.01
N GLN A 39 1.03 -4.15 -0.65
CA GLN A 39 1.96 -5.04 -1.32
C GLN A 39 2.66 -4.31 -2.47
N ALA A 40 1.91 -3.51 -3.21
CA ALA A 40 2.50 -2.75 -4.30
C ALA A 40 3.54 -1.78 -3.76
N ALA A 41 3.27 -1.17 -2.63
CA ALA A 41 4.23 -0.25 -2.03
C ALA A 41 5.51 -0.97 -1.65
N LEU A 42 5.38 -2.15 -1.11
CA LEU A 42 6.54 -2.93 -0.74
C LEU A 42 7.36 -3.32 -1.95
N LEU A 43 6.67 -3.72 -3.01
CA LEU A 43 7.38 -4.11 -4.22
C LEU A 43 8.10 -2.93 -4.85
N GLU A 44 7.47 -1.78 -4.85
CA GLU A 44 8.10 -0.59 -5.39
C GLU A 44 9.34 -0.24 -4.57
N ASP A 45 9.20 -0.35 -3.27
CA ASP A 45 10.29 -0.02 -2.39
C ASP A 45 11.46 -0.94 -2.62
N VAL A 46 11.18 -2.21 -2.81
CA VAL A 46 12.24 -3.19 -3.01
C VAL A 46 12.92 -3.03 -4.36
N THR A 47 12.13 -2.70 -5.37
CA THR A 47 12.68 -2.59 -6.70
C THR A 47 13.22 -1.23 -7.04
N ALA A 48 13.07 -0.28 -6.15
CA ALA A 48 13.53 1.07 -6.41
C ALA A 48 15.03 1.03 -6.63
N PRO A 49 15.48 1.31 -7.81
CA PRO A 49 16.89 1.19 -8.08
C PRO A 49 17.66 2.39 -7.65
N SER A 50 16.97 3.40 -7.34
CA SER A 50 17.63 4.66 -7.09
C SER A 50 18.30 4.72 -5.79
N GLU A 51 18.01 3.80 -4.89
CA GLU A 51 18.56 3.95 -3.63
C GLU A 51 19.54 2.97 -3.40
N PRO A 52 20.79 3.27 -3.41
CA PRO A 52 21.80 2.34 -2.97
C PRO A 52 21.53 2.09 -1.54
N ASP A 53 21.67 0.89 -1.18
CA ASP A 53 21.39 0.51 0.16
C ASP A 53 22.40 1.15 1.08
N PRO A 54 22.01 2.06 1.86
CA PRO A 54 22.95 2.71 2.74
C PRO A 54 23.44 1.79 3.80
N SER A 55 22.74 0.79 4.08
CA SER A 55 23.23 -0.08 5.07
C SER A 55 24.17 -0.97 4.42
N GLY A 56 24.22 -0.79 3.37
CA GLY A 56 25.03 -1.32 2.78
C GLY A 56 25.26 -2.48 2.77
N ARG A 57 24.97 -2.70 2.84
CA ARG A 57 25.24 -3.47 2.71
C ARG A 57 25.95 -3.32 2.02
N ALA A 58 26.06 -2.68 1.98
CA ALA A 58 26.80 -2.40 1.38
C ALA A 58 27.63 -2.76 1.22
#